data_0f24f1dd2485f9f9185a91bbe1ec3e34
#
_entry.id   0f24f1dd2485f9f9185a91bbe1ec3e34
#
_cell.length_a   1.000
_cell.length_b   1.000
_cell.length_c   1.000
_cell.angle_alpha   90.00
_cell.angle_beta   90.00
_cell.angle_gamma   90.00
#
_symmetry.space_group_name_H-M   'P 1'
#
loop_
_entity.id
_entity.type
_entity.pdbx_description
1 polymer ?
#
loop_
_entity_poly.entity_id
_entity_poly.type
_entity_poly.pdbx_seq_one_letter_code
_entity_poly.pdbx_strand_id
1 'polypeptide(L)'
;FSIADNLVLDQFNAPEFAWGPSRKLGAVARNARAKQEEYDIRLTSINDPISSLSGGNQQKVVVAREMSRELKLLVVNQPTRGVDVGSIEFIHRRIVEVRDQGCAVLLISSELDEVVALADRIAVMYRGRIVGIVPADTQRDVLGLMMAGVPQDEAVATSHRGGAVDAREGQEEQ
;
A
#
# COMPACT_ATOMS: atom_id res chain seq x y z
N PHE A 1 -13.79 -13.46 -14.31
CA PHE A 1 -12.87 -14.47 -13.75
C PHE A 1 -13.30 -14.79 -12.32
N SER A 2 -13.12 -16.07 -11.92
CA SER A 2 -13.33 -16.50 -10.54
C SER A 2 -12.25 -15.91 -9.60
N ILE A 3 -12.49 -16.00 -8.29
CA ILE A 3 -11.49 -15.63 -7.29
C ILE A 3 -10.22 -16.50 -7.45
N ALA A 4 -10.41 -17.82 -7.68
CA ALA A 4 -9.30 -18.74 -7.92
C ALA A 4 -8.48 -18.38 -9.16
N ASP A 5 -9.14 -17.95 -10.25
CA ASP A 5 -8.44 -17.49 -11.46
C ASP A 5 -7.67 -16.21 -11.23
N ASN A 6 -8.22 -15.28 -10.45
CA ASN A 6 -7.55 -14.04 -10.11
C ASN A 6 -6.26 -14.24 -9.31
N LEU A 7 -6.24 -15.24 -8.42
CA LEU A 7 -5.09 -15.56 -7.57
C LEU A 7 -3.90 -16.18 -8.31
N VAL A 8 -4.09 -16.62 -9.56
CA VAL A 8 -3.03 -17.21 -10.41
C VAL A 8 -2.89 -16.48 -11.74
N LEU A 9 -3.51 -15.30 -11.88
CA LEU A 9 -3.62 -14.61 -13.17
C LEU A 9 -2.27 -14.24 -13.79
N ASP A 10 -1.30 -13.86 -12.98
CA ASP A 10 0.07 -13.52 -13.38
C ASP A 10 0.96 -14.76 -13.63
N GLN A 11 0.52 -15.95 -13.16
CA GLN A 11 1.24 -17.22 -13.22
C GLN A 11 0.42 -18.32 -13.88
N PHE A 12 -0.63 -17.99 -14.62
CA PHE A 12 -1.58 -18.96 -15.18
C PHE A 12 -0.95 -20.02 -16.08
N ASN A 13 0.18 -19.70 -16.72
CA ASN A 13 0.96 -20.59 -17.60
C ASN A 13 2.16 -21.23 -16.91
N ALA A 14 2.39 -20.98 -15.62
CA ALA A 14 3.47 -21.59 -14.87
C ALA A 14 3.29 -23.13 -14.82
N PRO A 15 4.39 -23.92 -14.82
CA PRO A 15 4.33 -25.39 -14.76
C PRO A 15 3.54 -25.93 -13.56
N GLU A 16 3.39 -25.15 -12.51
CA GLU A 16 2.58 -25.46 -11.33
C GLU A 16 1.09 -25.47 -11.66
N PHE A 17 0.60 -24.50 -12.46
CA PHE A 17 -0.82 -24.27 -12.73
C PHE A 17 -1.27 -24.73 -14.12
N ALA A 18 -0.33 -25.00 -15.03
CA ALA A 18 -0.63 -25.44 -16.38
C ALA A 18 0.25 -26.60 -16.84
N TRP A 19 -0.25 -27.34 -17.83
CA TRP A 19 0.50 -28.35 -18.61
C TRP A 19 0.22 -28.08 -20.08
N GLY A 20 1.12 -27.35 -20.74
CA GLY A 20 0.87 -26.82 -22.08
C GLY A 20 -0.39 -25.93 -22.07
N PRO A 21 -1.34 -26.15 -23.00
CA PRO A 21 -2.58 -25.37 -23.04
C PRO A 21 -3.61 -25.76 -21.96
N SER A 22 -3.37 -26.83 -21.22
CA SER A 22 -4.33 -27.37 -20.24
C SER A 22 -4.04 -26.83 -18.84
N ARG A 23 -5.08 -26.33 -18.18
CA ARG A 23 -5.00 -25.82 -16.80
C ARG A 23 -5.10 -26.99 -15.80
N LYS A 24 -4.29 -26.93 -14.76
CA LYS A 24 -4.34 -27.84 -13.62
C LYS A 24 -5.33 -27.34 -12.57
N LEU A 25 -6.64 -27.51 -12.82
CA LEU A 25 -7.71 -26.96 -11.97
C LEU A 25 -7.55 -27.32 -10.49
N GLY A 26 -7.10 -28.55 -10.19
CA GLY A 26 -6.84 -28.98 -8.82
C GLY A 26 -5.70 -28.20 -8.14
N ALA A 27 -4.65 -27.82 -8.87
CA ALA A 27 -3.56 -26.99 -8.35
C ALA A 27 -4.03 -25.55 -8.10
N VAL A 28 -4.77 -24.99 -9.04
CA VAL A 28 -5.39 -23.66 -8.90
C VAL A 28 -6.30 -23.59 -7.67
N ALA A 29 -7.15 -24.61 -7.48
CA ALA A 29 -8.05 -24.66 -6.32
C ALA A 29 -7.29 -24.81 -4.99
N ARG A 30 -6.22 -25.61 -4.94
CA ARG A 30 -5.38 -25.71 -3.73
C ARG A 30 -4.69 -24.39 -3.41
N ASN A 31 -4.10 -23.73 -4.41
CA ASN A 31 -3.49 -22.43 -4.24
C ASN A 31 -4.52 -21.39 -3.72
N ALA A 32 -5.71 -21.35 -4.31
CA ALA A 32 -6.75 -20.42 -3.90
C ALA A 32 -7.17 -20.59 -2.44
N ARG A 33 -7.28 -21.83 -1.96
CA ARG A 33 -7.60 -22.12 -0.55
C ARG A 33 -6.45 -21.74 0.39
N ALA A 34 -5.21 -22.03 0.02
CA ALA A 34 -4.04 -21.61 0.80
C ALA A 34 -3.96 -20.09 0.90
N LYS A 35 -4.18 -19.36 -0.20
CA LYS A 35 -4.19 -17.90 -0.21
C LYS A 35 -5.40 -17.31 0.52
N GLN A 36 -6.56 -17.94 0.47
CA GLN A 36 -7.72 -17.58 1.27
C GLN A 36 -7.39 -17.55 2.77
N GLU A 37 -6.73 -18.59 3.26
CA GLU A 37 -6.33 -18.71 4.66
C GLU A 37 -5.19 -17.73 5.02
N GLU A 38 -4.12 -17.71 4.23
CA GLU A 38 -2.94 -16.87 4.45
C GLU A 38 -3.28 -15.36 4.46
N TYR A 39 -4.20 -14.92 3.58
CA TYR A 39 -4.57 -13.51 3.43
C TYR A 39 -5.91 -13.16 4.09
N ASP A 40 -6.48 -14.07 4.88
CA ASP A 40 -7.79 -13.88 5.53
C ASP A 40 -8.84 -13.32 4.54
N ILE A 41 -8.96 -13.95 3.36
CA ILE A 41 -9.94 -13.52 2.35
C ILE A 41 -11.29 -14.14 2.70
N ARG A 42 -12.27 -13.30 3.01
CA ARG A 42 -13.64 -13.74 3.32
C ARG A 42 -14.42 -13.92 2.04
N LEU A 43 -14.71 -15.16 1.68
CA LEU A 43 -15.42 -15.56 0.48
C LEU A 43 -16.35 -16.74 0.76
N THR A 44 -17.38 -16.92 -0.06
CA THR A 44 -18.30 -18.07 0.02
C THR A 44 -17.74 -19.25 -0.77
N SER A 45 -17.26 -18.99 -1.99
CA SER A 45 -16.65 -19.99 -2.86
C SER A 45 -15.50 -19.39 -3.66
N ILE A 46 -14.40 -20.16 -3.81
CA ILE A 46 -13.27 -19.76 -4.67
C ILE A 46 -13.68 -19.67 -6.15
N ASN A 47 -14.79 -20.25 -6.53
CA ASN A 47 -15.34 -20.22 -7.89
C ASN A 47 -16.24 -19.00 -8.15
N ASP A 48 -16.59 -18.25 -7.12
CA ASP A 48 -17.40 -17.04 -7.28
C ASP A 48 -16.61 -15.96 -8.04
N PRO A 49 -17.29 -15.07 -8.76
CA PRO A 49 -16.64 -13.95 -9.41
C PRO A 49 -16.05 -12.99 -8.35
N ILE A 50 -14.88 -12.40 -8.64
CA ILE A 50 -14.22 -11.47 -7.71
C ILE A 50 -15.13 -10.29 -7.33
N SER A 51 -16.05 -9.89 -8.19
CA SER A 51 -17.02 -8.82 -7.94
C SER A 51 -18.04 -9.14 -6.84
N SER A 52 -18.14 -10.40 -6.39
CA SER A 52 -18.99 -10.79 -5.25
C SER A 52 -18.38 -10.41 -3.90
N LEU A 53 -17.08 -10.09 -3.87
CA LEU A 53 -16.36 -9.72 -2.67
C LEU A 53 -16.54 -8.25 -2.32
N SER A 54 -16.46 -7.91 -1.02
CA SER A 54 -16.30 -6.53 -0.58
C SER A 54 -14.99 -5.91 -1.10
N GLY A 55 -14.90 -4.58 -1.20
CA GLY A 55 -13.70 -3.88 -1.66
C GLY A 55 -12.43 -4.30 -0.93
N GLY A 56 -12.48 -4.44 0.39
CA GLY A 56 -11.36 -4.90 1.20
C GLY A 56 -10.93 -6.34 0.85
N ASN A 57 -11.86 -7.27 0.63
CA ASN A 57 -11.54 -8.63 0.22
C ASN A 57 -11.03 -8.70 -1.22
N GLN A 58 -11.56 -7.87 -2.13
CA GLN A 58 -11.00 -7.74 -3.49
C GLN A 58 -9.54 -7.27 -3.44
N GLN A 59 -9.24 -6.28 -2.60
CA GLN A 59 -7.88 -5.79 -2.42
C GLN A 59 -6.96 -6.86 -1.82
N LYS A 60 -7.44 -7.64 -0.85
CA LYS A 60 -6.69 -8.79 -0.31
C LYS A 60 -6.36 -9.83 -1.39
N VAL A 61 -7.26 -10.10 -2.36
CA VAL A 61 -6.98 -10.98 -3.50
C VAL A 61 -5.88 -10.40 -4.38
N VAL A 62 -5.91 -9.09 -4.69
CA VAL A 62 -4.86 -8.42 -5.46
C VAL A 62 -3.51 -8.52 -4.75
N VAL A 63 -3.47 -8.18 -3.46
CA VAL A 63 -2.27 -8.26 -2.62
C VAL A 63 -1.74 -9.69 -2.56
N ALA A 64 -2.62 -10.69 -2.37
CA ALA A 64 -2.25 -12.10 -2.35
C ALA A 64 -1.62 -12.55 -3.66
N ARG A 65 -2.15 -12.10 -4.80
CA ARG A 65 -1.57 -12.40 -6.12
C ARG A 65 -0.20 -11.77 -6.29
N GLU A 66 -0.10 -10.46 -6.07
CA GLU A 66 1.14 -9.71 -6.35
C GLU A 66 2.28 -10.09 -5.40
N MET A 67 1.99 -10.41 -4.13
CA MET A 67 2.99 -10.75 -3.12
C MET A 67 3.26 -12.25 -2.99
N SER A 68 2.68 -13.09 -3.85
CA SER A 68 2.86 -14.56 -3.81
C SER A 68 4.15 -15.06 -4.47
N ARG A 69 4.93 -14.20 -5.03
CA ARG A 69 6.19 -14.51 -5.72
C ARG A 69 7.35 -13.81 -5.05
N GLU A 70 8.55 -14.28 -5.31
CA GLU A 70 9.78 -13.60 -4.88
C GLU A 70 9.89 -12.26 -5.59
N LEU A 71 9.88 -11.17 -4.83
CA LEU A 71 9.94 -9.80 -5.34
C LEU A 71 11.26 -9.16 -4.95
N LYS A 72 11.87 -8.44 -5.90
CA LYS A 72 12.98 -7.52 -5.65
C LYS A 72 12.51 -6.08 -5.46
N LEU A 73 11.42 -5.73 -6.12
CA LEU A 73 10.75 -4.43 -6.02
C LEU A 73 9.24 -4.64 -6.03
N LEU A 74 8.57 -4.05 -5.05
CA LEU A 74 7.12 -3.94 -4.96
C LEU A 74 6.72 -2.49 -5.19
N VAL A 75 5.88 -2.25 -6.21
CA VAL A 75 5.28 -0.94 -6.47
C VAL A 75 3.80 -1.01 -6.10
N VAL A 76 3.38 -0.25 -5.11
CA VAL A 76 1.99 -0.18 -4.66
C VAL A 76 1.43 1.24 -4.80
N ASN A 77 0.30 1.34 -5.48
CA ASN A 77 -0.37 2.61 -5.71
C ASN A 77 -1.75 2.60 -5.07
N GLN A 78 -1.97 3.48 -4.08
CA GLN A 78 -3.22 3.64 -3.33
C GLN A 78 -3.74 2.31 -2.75
N PRO A 79 -2.91 1.52 -2.01
CA PRO A 79 -3.25 0.14 -1.64
C PRO A 79 -4.46 0.04 -0.72
N THR A 80 -4.78 1.10 0.02
CA THR A 80 -5.86 1.10 1.02
C THR A 80 -7.07 1.92 0.61
N ARG A 81 -7.08 2.44 -0.63
CA ARG A 81 -8.18 3.28 -1.09
C ARG A 81 -9.50 2.51 -1.14
N GLY A 82 -10.50 3.01 -0.39
CA GLY A 82 -11.85 2.44 -0.40
C GLY A 82 -12.00 1.11 0.33
N VAL A 83 -11.06 0.77 1.22
CA VAL A 83 -11.14 -0.43 2.05
C VAL A 83 -11.45 -0.09 3.52
N ASP A 84 -11.96 -1.08 4.27
CA ASP A 84 -12.24 -0.94 5.70
C ASP A 84 -10.96 -0.94 6.55
N VAL A 85 -11.06 -0.41 7.79
CA VAL A 85 -9.92 -0.24 8.71
C VAL A 85 -9.17 -1.55 8.96
N GLY A 86 -9.88 -2.66 9.16
CA GLY A 86 -9.25 -3.96 9.40
C GLY A 86 -8.44 -4.46 8.18
N SER A 87 -8.92 -4.16 6.98
CA SER A 87 -8.20 -4.46 5.74
C SER A 87 -6.99 -3.55 5.54
N ILE A 88 -7.05 -2.28 5.97
CA ILE A 88 -5.91 -1.35 5.95
C ILE A 88 -4.75 -1.90 6.77
N GLU A 89 -4.98 -2.24 8.04
CA GLU A 89 -3.96 -2.79 8.93
C GLU A 89 -3.34 -4.08 8.38
N PHE A 90 -4.17 -4.94 7.78
CA PHE A 90 -3.70 -6.17 7.15
C PHE A 90 -2.76 -5.87 5.98
N ILE A 91 -3.15 -4.98 5.06
CA ILE A 91 -2.35 -4.60 3.88
C ILE A 91 -1.02 -3.97 4.30
N HIS A 92 -1.04 -3.04 5.26
CA HIS A 92 0.17 -2.41 5.80
C HIS A 92 1.15 -3.44 6.35
N ARG A 93 0.67 -4.40 7.15
CA ARG A 93 1.48 -5.48 7.70
C ARG A 93 2.13 -6.31 6.59
N ARG A 94 1.38 -6.67 5.54
CA ARG A 94 1.92 -7.42 4.40
C ARG A 94 3.00 -6.66 3.62
N ILE A 95 2.83 -5.35 3.45
CA ILE A 95 3.84 -4.48 2.83
C ILE A 95 5.14 -4.50 3.65
N VAL A 96 5.01 -4.36 4.98
CA VAL A 96 6.16 -4.41 5.90
C VAL A 96 6.84 -5.78 5.88
N GLU A 97 6.08 -6.88 5.90
CA GLU A 97 6.63 -8.25 5.82
C GLU A 97 7.46 -8.47 4.54
N VAL A 98 6.97 -7.99 3.39
CA VAL A 98 7.69 -8.09 2.10
C VAL A 98 8.98 -7.24 2.13
N ARG A 99 8.94 -6.04 2.71
CA ARG A 99 10.12 -5.20 2.92
C ARG A 99 11.16 -5.91 3.80
N ASP A 100 10.72 -6.51 4.90
CA ASP A 100 11.61 -7.19 5.86
C ASP A 100 12.28 -8.44 5.27
N GLN A 101 11.70 -9.01 4.21
CA GLN A 101 12.31 -10.05 3.38
C GLN A 101 13.36 -9.52 2.39
N GLY A 102 13.66 -8.23 2.42
CA GLY A 102 14.67 -7.57 1.57
C GLY A 102 14.14 -7.04 0.24
N CYS A 103 12.82 -6.96 0.06
CA CYS A 103 12.21 -6.34 -1.10
C CYS A 103 12.19 -4.81 -0.98
N ALA A 104 12.63 -4.10 -2.00
CA ALA A 104 12.44 -2.65 -2.06
C ALA A 104 10.95 -2.33 -2.30
N VAL A 105 10.41 -1.32 -1.59
CA VAL A 105 9.01 -0.92 -1.71
C VAL A 105 8.91 0.53 -2.18
N LEU A 106 8.15 0.75 -3.26
CA LEU A 106 7.72 2.07 -3.69
C LEU A 106 6.22 2.20 -3.41
N LEU A 107 5.88 2.92 -2.33
CA LEU A 107 4.51 3.24 -1.97
C LEU A 107 4.12 4.58 -2.57
N ILE A 108 2.98 4.63 -3.25
CA ILE A 108 2.37 5.84 -3.78
C ILE A 108 1.00 5.98 -3.12
N SER A 109 0.81 7.03 -2.34
CA SER A 109 -0.46 7.29 -1.66
C SER A 109 -0.74 8.80 -1.55
N SER A 110 -2.01 9.16 -1.56
CA SER A 110 -2.50 10.50 -1.20
C SER A 110 -2.80 10.63 0.29
N GLU A 111 -2.85 9.51 1.00
CA GLU A 111 -3.10 9.46 2.44
C GLU A 111 -1.78 9.70 3.21
N LEU A 112 -1.62 10.89 3.77
CA LEU A 112 -0.39 11.27 4.48
C LEU A 112 -0.08 10.32 5.64
N ASP A 113 -1.11 9.88 6.37
CA ASP A 113 -0.95 8.97 7.51
C ASP A 113 -0.41 7.61 7.08
N GLU A 114 -0.83 7.08 5.93
CA GLU A 114 -0.32 5.86 5.36
C GLU A 114 1.16 5.99 4.99
N VAL A 115 1.52 7.09 4.31
CA VAL A 115 2.90 7.34 3.88
C VAL A 115 3.83 7.48 5.08
N VAL A 116 3.46 8.29 6.08
CA VAL A 116 4.27 8.50 7.30
C VAL A 116 4.42 7.22 8.11
N ALA A 117 3.39 6.37 8.15
CA ALA A 117 3.43 5.12 8.92
C ALA A 117 4.33 4.04 8.30
N LEU A 118 4.54 4.06 6.98
CA LEU A 118 5.20 2.95 6.25
C LEU A 118 6.54 3.33 5.63
N ALA A 119 6.80 4.60 5.36
CA ALA A 119 7.95 5.04 4.61
C ALA A 119 9.18 5.26 5.49
N ASP A 120 10.38 5.00 4.95
CA ASP A 120 11.65 5.47 5.52
C ASP A 120 11.98 6.89 5.02
N ARG A 121 11.59 7.18 3.77
CA ARG A 121 11.75 8.49 3.12
C ARG A 121 10.51 8.83 2.31
N ILE A 122 10.17 10.11 2.28
CA ILE A 122 8.99 10.62 1.59
C ILE A 122 9.43 11.55 0.46
N ALA A 123 9.12 11.17 -0.78
CA ALA A 123 9.24 12.04 -1.94
C ALA A 123 7.91 12.75 -2.19
N VAL A 124 7.86 14.06 -2.00
CA VAL A 124 6.64 14.83 -2.21
C VAL A 124 6.57 15.29 -3.67
N MET A 125 5.45 14.98 -4.34
CA MET A 125 5.20 15.36 -5.73
C MET A 125 4.16 16.47 -5.83
N TYR A 126 4.45 17.47 -6.66
CA TYR A 126 3.51 18.52 -7.01
C TYR A 126 3.59 18.83 -8.51
N ARG A 127 2.45 18.80 -9.21
CA ARG A 127 2.34 19.07 -10.66
C ARG A 127 3.39 18.35 -11.52
N GLY A 128 3.61 17.05 -11.24
CA GLY A 128 4.53 16.20 -12.01
C GLY A 128 6.01 16.39 -11.68
N ARG A 129 6.35 17.12 -10.61
CA ARG A 129 7.73 17.33 -10.15
C ARG A 129 7.88 16.91 -8.69
N ILE A 130 9.03 16.36 -8.34
CA ILE A 130 9.41 16.14 -6.94
C ILE A 130 9.87 17.48 -6.38
N VAL A 131 9.15 17.99 -5.36
CA VAL A 131 9.48 19.26 -4.68
C VAL A 131 10.48 19.08 -3.54
N GLY A 132 10.65 17.84 -3.06
CA GLY A 132 11.66 17.47 -2.08
C GLY A 132 11.57 16.00 -1.70
N ILE A 133 12.65 15.49 -1.09
CA ILE A 133 12.72 14.15 -0.51
C ILE A 133 13.18 14.31 0.93
N VAL A 134 12.32 13.90 1.86
CA VAL A 134 12.51 14.12 3.31
C VAL A 134 12.42 12.80 4.08
N PRO A 135 12.99 12.70 5.30
CA PRO A 135 12.76 11.58 6.20
C PRO A 135 11.30 11.45 6.61
N ALA A 136 10.87 10.23 7.01
CA ALA A 136 9.49 9.97 7.41
C ALA A 136 9.07 10.68 8.71
N ASP A 137 10.01 11.05 9.56
CA ASP A 137 9.80 11.79 10.81
C ASP A 137 9.67 13.32 10.60
N THR A 138 9.65 13.79 9.36
CA THR A 138 9.42 15.19 9.02
C THR A 138 8.05 15.65 9.51
N GLN A 139 8.01 16.86 10.10
CA GLN A 139 6.78 17.43 10.64
C GLN A 139 5.67 17.51 9.57
N ARG A 140 4.43 17.21 9.98
CA ARG A 140 3.27 17.18 9.09
C ARG A 140 3.01 18.50 8.38
N ASP A 141 3.26 19.62 9.08
CA ASP A 141 3.08 20.96 8.53
C ASP A 141 4.03 21.22 7.36
N VAL A 142 5.28 20.78 7.48
CA VAL A 142 6.27 20.86 6.39
C VAL A 142 5.81 20.03 5.20
N LEU A 143 5.36 18.80 5.44
CA LEU A 143 4.82 17.93 4.38
C LEU A 143 3.60 18.56 3.71
N GLY A 144 2.68 19.14 4.49
CA GLY A 144 1.50 19.85 3.98
C GLY A 144 1.86 21.02 3.06
N LEU A 145 2.83 21.84 3.46
CA LEU A 145 3.34 22.96 2.63
C LEU A 145 3.98 22.45 1.33
N MET A 146 4.78 21.39 1.42
CA MET A 146 5.38 20.76 0.22
C MET A 146 4.32 20.19 -0.72
N MET A 147 3.28 19.55 -0.19
CA MET A 147 2.13 19.06 -0.97
C MET A 147 1.34 20.19 -1.64
N ALA A 148 1.37 21.40 -1.08
CA ALA A 148 0.83 22.61 -1.72
C ALA A 148 1.78 23.24 -2.76
N GLY A 149 2.98 22.65 -2.95
CA GLY A 149 3.96 23.09 -3.95
C GLY A 149 5.05 24.02 -3.43
N VAL A 150 5.13 24.21 -2.11
CA VAL A 150 6.21 25.00 -1.49
C VAL A 150 7.50 24.15 -1.53
N PRO A 151 8.63 24.71 -2.00
CA PRO A 151 9.93 24.04 -1.97
C PRO A 151 10.34 23.62 -0.55
N GLN A 152 11.09 22.52 -0.42
CA GLN A 152 11.47 21.96 0.87
C GLN A 152 12.10 23.00 1.82
N ASP A 153 13.06 23.79 1.33
CA ASP A 153 13.79 24.77 2.15
C ASP A 153 12.86 25.87 2.71
N GLU A 154 11.91 26.33 1.89
CA GLU A 154 10.91 27.32 2.30
C GLU A 154 9.87 26.72 3.25
N ALA A 155 9.45 25.47 3.03
CA ALA A 155 8.49 24.77 3.89
C ALA A 155 9.05 24.60 5.31
N VAL A 156 10.31 24.19 5.44
CA VAL A 156 11.01 24.05 6.73
C VAL A 156 11.13 25.41 7.43
N ALA A 157 11.55 26.47 6.71
CA ALA A 157 11.68 27.81 7.27
C ALA A 157 10.33 28.40 7.75
N THR A 158 9.23 28.08 7.05
CA THR A 158 7.88 28.57 7.39
C THR A 158 7.34 27.87 8.62
N SER A 159 7.50 26.55 8.72
CA SER A 159 7.07 25.76 9.89
C SER A 159 7.75 26.25 11.18
N HIS A 160 9.05 26.54 11.14
CA HIS A 160 9.76 27.08 12.31
C HIS A 160 9.27 28.47 12.76
N ARG A 161 8.76 29.30 11.83
CA ARG A 161 8.20 30.62 12.17
C ARG A 161 6.81 30.53 12.79
N GLY A 162 5.97 29.62 12.33
CA GLY A 162 4.62 29.38 12.88
C GLY A 162 4.66 28.89 14.34
N GLY A 163 5.55 27.96 14.66
CA GLY A 163 5.71 27.44 16.04
C GLY A 163 6.25 28.47 17.04
N ALA A 164 6.92 29.56 16.57
CA ALA A 164 7.42 30.61 17.42
C ALA A 164 6.36 31.66 17.80
N VAL A 165 5.27 31.77 17.05
CA VAL A 165 4.16 32.69 17.30
C VAL A 165 3.22 32.13 18.36
N ASP A 166 2.84 30.83 18.23
CA ASP A 166 1.97 30.15 19.21
C ASP A 166 2.60 30.09 20.62
N ALA A 167 3.94 29.98 20.71
CA ALA A 167 4.62 29.94 22.00
C ALA A 167 4.64 31.29 22.73
N ARG A 168 4.37 32.40 22.04
CA ARG A 168 4.33 33.74 22.66
C ARG A 168 2.93 34.16 23.13
N GLU A 169 1.88 33.74 22.43
CA GLU A 169 0.50 34.01 22.83
C GLU A 169 0.07 33.26 24.09
N GLY A 170 0.63 32.05 24.34
CA GLY A 170 0.35 31.29 25.54
C GLY A 170 1.06 31.77 26.82
N GLN A 171 1.91 32.79 26.76
CA GLN A 171 2.60 33.40 27.93
C GLN A 171 1.99 34.70 28.39
N GLU A 172 1.09 35.31 27.63
CA GLU A 172 0.42 36.58 28.01
C GLU A 172 -0.94 36.37 28.71
N GLU A 173 -1.42 35.15 28.87
CA GLU A 173 -2.67 34.82 29.60
C GLU A 173 -2.46 34.13 30.96
N GLN A 174 -1.35 34.38 31.66
CA GLN A 174 -1.16 33.95 33.07
C GLN A 174 -0.93 35.12 34.02
#